data_f219b6501886241934bfa0c6a9c455c9
#
_entry.id   f219b6501886241934bfa0c6a9c455c9
#
_cell.length_a   1.000
_cell.length_b   1.000
_cell.length_c   1.000
_cell.angle_alpha   90.00
_cell.angle_beta   90.00
_cell.angle_gamma   90.00
#
_symmetry.space_group_name_H-M   'P 1'
#
loop_
_entity.id
_entity.type
_entity.pdbx_description
1 polymer ?
#
loop_
_entity_poly.entity_id
_entity_poly.type
_entity_poly.pdbx_seq_one_letter_code
_entity_poly.pdbx_strand_id
1 'polypeptide(L)'
;VEEIFAVSDNVAFNRLYEFLGKDYINTTIHSKGIDQFRIAHRLSTSNANRLERSSLVMNPNTTNEQLLDFKNDHASIPLTLKSIKKGMGYKYQESTIYEPFDFSLKNYYPITSQYEVLKRVIFPQLFESHQQFNLSEEQRNFLLKSMRSLPKEVGYDSKEYYDSYGKFFLFGDSKKPIPKQFKIYNKVGYAYGTLTDCAYITDSKTGVEFILIATILVNDNQVFNDNDYQYDELGIPFLSALGKEIYRFEKKRMRTMK
;
A
#
# COMPACT_ATOMS: atom_id res chain seq x y z
N VAL A 1 5.42 -4.72 11.40
CA VAL A 1 4.14 -4.36 10.77
C VAL A 1 3.93 -2.85 10.80
N GLU A 2 4.14 -2.19 11.95
CA GLU A 2 3.92 -0.74 12.09
C GLU A 2 4.75 0.07 11.07
N GLU A 3 6.01 -0.26 10.84
CA GLU A 3 6.90 0.41 9.85
C GLU A 3 6.38 0.32 8.41
N ILE A 4 5.72 -0.81 8.06
CA ILE A 4 5.10 -0.98 6.74
C ILE A 4 4.03 0.10 6.49
N PHE A 5 3.29 0.49 7.54
CA PHE A 5 2.25 1.50 7.42
C PHE A 5 2.76 2.92 7.66
N ALA A 6 3.66 3.11 8.61
CA ALA A 6 4.14 4.44 9.00
C ALA A 6 5.09 5.06 7.96
N VAL A 7 6.03 4.27 7.42
CA VAL A 7 7.06 4.75 6.48
C VAL A 7 7.15 3.92 5.18
N SER A 8 6.23 2.98 4.98
CA SER A 8 6.20 2.10 3.81
C SER A 8 7.49 1.27 3.64
N ASP A 9 7.98 0.69 4.75
CA ASP A 9 9.23 -0.06 4.78
C ASP A 9 9.17 -1.33 3.91
N ASN A 10 10.03 -1.39 2.89
CA ASN A 10 10.10 -2.51 1.95
C ASN A 10 10.80 -3.74 2.53
N VAL A 11 11.73 -3.57 3.48
CA VAL A 11 12.43 -4.69 4.13
C VAL A 11 11.46 -5.46 5.02
N ALA A 12 10.68 -4.73 5.82
CA ALA A 12 9.64 -5.33 6.65
C ALA A 12 8.55 -6.02 5.80
N PHE A 13 8.15 -5.41 4.67
CA PHE A 13 7.25 -6.05 3.70
C PHE A 13 7.85 -7.34 3.16
N ASN A 14 9.10 -7.33 2.69
CA ASN A 14 9.75 -8.50 2.11
C ASN A 14 9.90 -9.63 3.14
N ARG A 15 10.10 -9.34 4.42
CA ARG A 15 10.09 -10.37 5.48
C ARG A 15 8.73 -11.06 5.61
N LEU A 16 7.62 -10.32 5.52
CA LEU A 16 6.28 -10.93 5.49
C LEU A 16 6.05 -11.72 4.21
N TYR A 17 6.56 -11.24 3.09
CA TYR A 17 6.53 -11.97 1.83
C TYR A 17 7.29 -13.31 1.94
N GLU A 18 8.51 -13.33 2.52
CA GLU A 18 9.26 -14.57 2.75
C GLU A 18 8.51 -15.52 3.68
N PHE A 19 7.89 -15.00 4.73
CA PHE A 19 7.13 -15.81 5.68
C PHE A 19 5.89 -16.47 5.05
N LEU A 20 5.08 -15.70 4.32
CA LEU A 20 3.83 -16.18 3.75
C LEU A 20 4.01 -16.88 2.39
N GLY A 21 4.85 -16.35 1.53
CA GLY A 21 4.96 -16.71 0.12
C GLY A 21 3.85 -16.12 -0.74
N LYS A 22 4.20 -15.78 -1.97
CA LYS A 22 3.23 -15.13 -2.88
C LYS A 22 2.07 -16.04 -3.27
N ASP A 23 2.32 -17.34 -3.38
CA ASP A 23 1.28 -18.30 -3.75
C ASP A 23 0.19 -18.37 -2.68
N TYR A 24 0.60 -18.43 -1.40
CA TYR A 24 -0.34 -18.40 -0.28
C TYR A 24 -1.09 -17.06 -0.20
N ILE A 25 -0.39 -15.93 -0.37
CA ILE A 25 -1.01 -14.60 -0.35
C ILE A 25 -2.07 -14.49 -1.45
N ASN A 26 -1.72 -14.83 -2.68
CA ASN A 26 -2.63 -14.76 -3.82
C ASN A 26 -3.85 -15.67 -3.62
N THR A 27 -3.62 -16.94 -3.25
CA THR A 27 -4.71 -17.91 -3.03
C THR A 27 -5.64 -17.45 -1.91
N THR A 28 -5.07 -16.92 -0.80
CA THR A 28 -5.86 -16.45 0.34
C THR A 28 -6.72 -15.24 -0.02
N ILE A 29 -6.20 -14.27 -0.76
CA ILE A 29 -6.96 -13.10 -1.19
C ILE A 29 -8.05 -13.49 -2.19
N HIS A 30 -7.75 -14.35 -3.15
CA HIS A 30 -8.72 -14.85 -4.11
C HIS A 30 -9.85 -15.65 -3.43
N SER A 31 -9.55 -16.50 -2.43
CA SER A 31 -10.57 -17.26 -1.69
C SER A 31 -11.56 -16.36 -0.93
N LYS A 32 -11.26 -15.08 -0.77
CA LYS A 32 -12.16 -14.08 -0.19
C LYS A 32 -12.99 -13.31 -1.23
N GLY A 33 -12.97 -13.75 -2.49
CA GLY A 33 -13.69 -13.11 -3.59
C GLY A 33 -13.04 -11.83 -4.11
N ILE A 34 -11.72 -11.67 -3.93
CA ILE A 34 -10.95 -10.53 -4.44
C ILE A 34 -10.04 -11.03 -5.57
N ASP A 35 -10.62 -11.29 -6.74
CA ASP A 35 -9.94 -12.01 -7.83
C ASP A 35 -8.93 -11.14 -8.60
N GLN A 36 -9.12 -9.84 -8.64
CA GLN A 36 -8.24 -8.91 -9.35
C GLN A 36 -7.09 -8.43 -8.46
N PHE A 37 -6.34 -9.37 -7.89
CA PHE A 37 -5.20 -9.09 -7.03
C PHE A 37 -4.06 -10.04 -7.37
N ARG A 38 -2.83 -9.52 -7.42
CA ARG A 38 -1.66 -10.37 -7.58
C ARG A 38 -0.42 -9.75 -6.96
N ILE A 39 0.21 -10.49 -6.07
CA ILE A 39 1.63 -10.32 -5.72
C ILE A 39 2.45 -11.24 -6.61
N ALA A 40 3.43 -10.70 -7.32
CA ALA A 40 4.31 -11.43 -8.24
C ALA A 40 5.76 -11.44 -7.77
N HIS A 41 6.19 -10.41 -7.04
CA HIS A 41 7.59 -10.23 -6.66
C HIS A 41 7.75 -9.39 -5.39
N ARG A 42 8.94 -9.47 -4.80
CA ARG A 42 9.42 -8.62 -3.69
C ARG A 42 9.58 -7.17 -4.13
N LEU A 43 9.74 -6.27 -3.18
CA LEU A 43 9.89 -4.83 -3.43
C LEU A 43 11.35 -4.39 -3.23
N SER A 44 11.84 -3.50 -4.11
CA SER A 44 13.12 -2.78 -3.98
C SER A 44 14.32 -3.67 -3.63
N THR A 45 14.47 -4.79 -4.32
CA THR A 45 15.59 -5.72 -4.12
C THR A 45 16.04 -6.33 -5.45
N SER A 46 17.33 -6.64 -5.58
CA SER A 46 17.92 -7.26 -6.77
C SER A 46 17.36 -8.67 -7.06
N ASN A 47 16.93 -9.39 -6.03
CA ASN A 47 16.34 -10.72 -6.14
C ASN A 47 14.80 -10.70 -6.18
N ALA A 48 14.20 -9.61 -6.62
CA ALA A 48 12.74 -9.40 -6.57
C ALA A 48 11.94 -10.58 -7.15
N ASN A 49 12.35 -11.10 -8.29
CA ASN A 49 11.64 -12.16 -9.03
C ASN A 49 12.07 -13.60 -8.66
N ARG A 50 12.97 -13.76 -7.70
CA ARG A 50 13.46 -15.08 -7.28
C ARG A 50 12.30 -15.91 -6.72
N LEU A 51 12.19 -17.18 -7.14
CA LEU A 51 11.13 -18.09 -6.69
C LEU A 51 11.45 -18.73 -5.34
N GLU A 52 12.75 -18.90 -5.06
CA GLU A 52 13.22 -19.43 -3.78
C GLU A 52 12.91 -18.41 -2.67
N ARG A 53 12.45 -18.94 -1.56
CA ARG A 53 12.16 -18.16 -0.36
C ARG A 53 13.33 -18.26 0.61
N SER A 54 13.72 -17.13 1.17
CA SER A 54 14.77 -17.12 2.19
C SER A 54 14.24 -17.68 3.50
N SER A 55 15.05 -18.50 4.18
CA SER A 55 14.75 -18.93 5.55
C SER A 55 14.64 -17.74 6.48
N LEU A 56 13.77 -17.85 7.48
CA LEU A 56 13.59 -16.81 8.51
C LEU A 56 13.94 -17.39 9.87
N VAL A 57 14.61 -16.58 10.69
CA VAL A 57 14.88 -16.90 12.09
C VAL A 57 13.78 -16.25 12.93
N MET A 58 13.01 -17.07 13.63
CA MET A 58 12.05 -16.63 14.63
C MET A 58 12.71 -16.57 16.01
N ASN A 59 12.35 -15.54 16.79
CA ASN A 59 12.90 -15.33 18.14
C ASN A 59 14.46 -15.33 18.17
N PRO A 60 15.12 -14.52 17.30
CA PRO A 60 16.57 -14.53 17.22
C PRO A 60 17.21 -14.21 18.58
N ASN A 61 18.35 -14.86 18.86
CA ASN A 61 19.11 -14.69 20.10
C ASN A 61 18.36 -15.06 21.39
N THR A 62 17.37 -15.92 21.30
CA THR A 62 16.63 -16.48 22.46
C THR A 62 16.80 -18.00 22.55
N THR A 63 16.44 -18.60 23.71
CA THR A 63 16.40 -20.05 23.88
C THR A 63 15.37 -20.75 22.99
N ASN A 64 14.42 -19.99 22.42
CA ASN A 64 13.36 -20.48 21.54
C ASN A 64 13.59 -20.06 20.08
N GLU A 65 14.84 -19.85 19.70
CA GLU A 65 15.19 -19.55 18.31
C GLU A 65 14.81 -20.72 17.40
N GLN A 66 14.11 -20.41 16.30
CA GLN A 66 13.67 -21.37 15.31
C GLN A 66 14.02 -20.88 13.91
N LEU A 67 14.67 -21.75 13.12
CA LEU A 67 14.86 -21.54 11.70
C LEU A 67 13.62 -22.06 10.96
N LEU A 68 13.00 -21.22 10.16
CA LEU A 68 11.89 -21.57 9.30
C LEU A 68 12.37 -21.64 7.85
N ASP A 69 12.26 -22.83 7.26
CA ASP A 69 12.50 -23.07 5.84
C ASP A 69 11.18 -23.16 5.09
N PHE A 70 11.14 -22.65 3.88
CA PHE A 70 9.93 -22.55 3.09
C PHE A 70 10.07 -23.24 1.74
N LYS A 71 8.96 -23.77 1.24
CA LYS A 71 8.88 -24.24 -0.15
C LYS A 71 8.98 -23.04 -1.10
N ASN A 72 9.57 -23.28 -2.26
CA ASN A 72 9.64 -22.28 -3.32
C ASN A 72 8.22 -21.93 -3.82
N ASP A 73 8.05 -20.68 -4.22
CA ASP A 73 6.85 -20.24 -4.91
C ASP A 73 6.87 -20.65 -6.40
N HIS A 74 5.70 -20.74 -7.03
CA HIS A 74 5.59 -21.00 -8.46
C HIS A 74 5.88 -19.74 -9.28
N ALA A 75 6.24 -19.93 -10.55
CA ALA A 75 6.40 -18.81 -11.48
C ALA A 75 5.08 -18.04 -11.65
N SER A 76 5.15 -16.71 -11.70
CA SER A 76 3.97 -15.89 -11.95
C SER A 76 3.55 -15.98 -13.42
N ILE A 77 2.24 -16.15 -13.66
CA ILE A 77 1.65 -16.11 -15.00
C ILE A 77 1.54 -14.65 -15.43
N PRO A 78 1.92 -14.26 -16.65
CA PRO A 78 1.73 -12.90 -17.14
C PRO A 78 0.28 -12.43 -17.08
N LEU A 79 0.05 -11.18 -16.69
CA LEU A 79 -1.28 -10.56 -16.76
C LEU A 79 -1.65 -10.27 -18.22
N THR A 80 -2.92 -10.52 -18.55
CA THR A 80 -3.50 -10.27 -19.90
C THR A 80 -4.44 -9.06 -19.85
N LEU A 81 -4.00 -7.95 -19.28
CA LEU A 81 -4.79 -6.72 -19.18
C LEU A 81 -4.58 -5.83 -20.40
N LYS A 82 -5.60 -5.02 -20.72
CA LYS A 82 -5.45 -3.95 -21.71
C LYS A 82 -4.42 -2.93 -21.24
N SER A 83 -3.63 -2.37 -22.17
CA SER A 83 -2.62 -1.35 -21.89
C SER A 83 -1.61 -1.77 -20.82
N ILE A 84 -1.23 -3.06 -20.79
CA ILE A 84 -0.24 -3.60 -19.85
C ILE A 84 1.19 -3.12 -20.18
N LYS A 85 1.43 -2.72 -21.42
CA LYS A 85 2.67 -2.07 -21.87
C LYS A 85 2.44 -0.56 -21.90
N LYS A 86 3.37 0.21 -21.30
CA LYS A 86 3.20 1.65 -21.10
C LYS A 86 4.47 2.43 -21.41
N GLY A 87 4.29 3.71 -21.76
CA GLY A 87 5.35 4.66 -22.02
C GLY A 87 6.04 4.49 -23.36
N MET A 88 7.07 5.30 -23.59
CA MET A 88 7.88 5.31 -24.80
C MET A 88 9.24 4.60 -24.61
N GLY A 89 9.65 4.38 -23.34
CA GLY A 89 10.92 3.76 -23.03
C GLY A 89 11.07 3.41 -21.55
N TYR A 90 12.20 2.80 -21.24
CA TYR A 90 12.60 2.52 -19.86
C TYR A 90 14.12 2.42 -19.71
N LYS A 91 14.61 2.69 -18.52
CA LYS A 91 16.02 2.47 -18.18
C LYS A 91 16.25 1.00 -17.83
N TYR A 92 17.27 0.43 -18.45
CA TYR A 92 17.81 -0.88 -18.10
C TYR A 92 19.32 -0.76 -18.01
N GLN A 93 19.88 -0.93 -16.83
CA GLN A 93 21.27 -0.59 -16.52
C GLN A 93 21.57 0.87 -16.93
N GLU A 94 22.62 1.13 -17.67
CA GLU A 94 23.01 2.46 -18.13
C GLU A 94 22.33 2.90 -19.45
N SER A 95 21.51 2.02 -20.05
CA SER A 95 20.90 2.26 -21.36
C SER A 95 19.43 2.62 -21.26
N THR A 96 18.94 3.42 -22.21
CA THR A 96 17.51 3.62 -22.42
C THR A 96 17.05 2.69 -23.54
N ILE A 97 16.04 1.88 -23.26
CA ILE A 97 15.37 1.02 -24.23
C ILE A 97 14.13 1.77 -24.72
N TYR A 98 14.04 2.05 -26.01
CA TYR A 98 12.92 2.80 -26.61
C TYR A 98 11.78 1.87 -27.04
N GLU A 99 11.23 1.15 -26.05
CA GLU A 99 10.07 0.27 -26.17
C GLU A 99 9.18 0.45 -24.96
N PRO A 100 7.84 0.26 -25.09
CA PRO A 100 6.95 0.31 -23.94
C PRO A 100 7.33 -0.68 -22.82
N PHE A 101 7.39 -0.20 -21.59
CA PHE A 101 7.70 -1.06 -20.43
C PHE A 101 6.57 -2.05 -20.17
N ASP A 102 6.91 -3.32 -20.04
CA ASP A 102 5.96 -4.41 -19.83
C ASP A 102 5.69 -4.64 -18.33
N PHE A 103 4.47 -4.38 -17.91
CA PHE A 103 3.99 -4.59 -16.55
C PHE A 103 3.36 -5.97 -16.32
N SER A 104 3.36 -6.87 -17.32
CA SER A 104 2.66 -8.16 -17.24
C SER A 104 3.11 -9.07 -16.09
N LEU A 105 4.36 -8.92 -15.63
CA LEU A 105 4.93 -9.67 -14.49
C LEU A 105 5.08 -8.82 -13.21
N LYS A 106 4.47 -7.63 -13.15
CA LYS A 106 4.53 -6.79 -11.95
C LYS A 106 3.40 -7.12 -10.97
N ASN A 107 3.55 -6.64 -9.72
CA ASN A 107 2.47 -6.67 -8.75
C ASN A 107 1.26 -5.91 -9.29
N TYR A 108 0.07 -6.45 -9.08
CA TYR A 108 -1.19 -5.86 -9.54
C TYR A 108 -2.18 -5.77 -8.40
N TYR A 109 -2.56 -4.56 -8.03
CA TYR A 109 -3.49 -4.31 -6.95
C TYR A 109 -4.38 -3.10 -7.30
N PRO A 110 -5.45 -3.32 -8.09
CA PRO A 110 -6.34 -2.24 -8.53
C PRO A 110 -7.10 -1.60 -7.37
N ILE A 111 -7.54 -0.36 -7.56
CA ILE A 111 -8.26 0.40 -6.53
C ILE A 111 -9.53 -0.29 -6.03
N THR A 112 -10.21 -1.04 -6.89
CA THR A 112 -11.37 -1.87 -6.51
C THR A 112 -10.99 -2.95 -5.48
N SER A 113 -9.91 -3.68 -5.72
CA SER A 113 -9.42 -4.70 -4.78
C SER A 113 -8.85 -4.08 -3.49
N GLN A 114 -8.22 -2.91 -3.59
CA GLN A 114 -7.79 -2.14 -2.42
C GLN A 114 -8.99 -1.76 -1.53
N TYR A 115 -10.08 -1.29 -2.15
CA TYR A 115 -11.34 -0.99 -1.46
C TYR A 115 -11.89 -2.23 -0.75
N GLU A 116 -11.95 -3.35 -1.45
CA GLU A 116 -12.48 -4.61 -0.90
C GLU A 116 -11.66 -5.13 0.28
N VAL A 117 -10.32 -5.02 0.24
CA VAL A 117 -9.46 -5.39 1.37
C VAL A 117 -9.66 -4.42 2.53
N LEU A 118 -9.58 -3.10 2.29
CA LEU A 118 -9.72 -2.10 3.34
C LEU A 118 -11.07 -2.20 4.03
N LYS A 119 -12.15 -2.33 3.26
CA LYS A 119 -13.52 -2.45 3.79
C LYS A 119 -13.67 -3.67 4.70
N ARG A 120 -13.07 -4.84 4.33
CA ARG A 120 -13.09 -6.05 5.18
C ARG A 120 -12.31 -5.88 6.48
N VAL A 121 -11.25 -5.11 6.47
CA VAL A 121 -10.47 -4.81 7.68
C VAL A 121 -11.22 -3.84 8.60
N ILE A 122 -11.82 -2.79 8.05
CA ILE A 122 -12.50 -1.74 8.82
C ILE A 122 -13.89 -2.21 9.28
N PHE A 123 -14.66 -2.86 8.40
CA PHE A 123 -16.06 -3.24 8.60
C PHE A 123 -16.30 -4.74 8.36
N PRO A 124 -15.61 -5.65 9.06
CA PRO A 124 -15.74 -7.10 8.80
C PRO A 124 -17.18 -7.59 8.93
N GLN A 125 -17.98 -6.98 9.80
CA GLN A 125 -19.40 -7.33 10.01
C GLN A 125 -20.30 -7.14 8.78
N LEU A 126 -19.84 -6.48 7.74
CA LEU A 126 -20.56 -6.30 6.47
C LEU A 126 -20.34 -7.45 5.49
N PHE A 127 -19.58 -8.47 5.90
CA PHE A 127 -19.19 -9.59 5.02
C PHE A 127 -19.52 -10.93 5.66
N GLU A 128 -19.77 -11.92 4.82
CA GLU A 128 -19.92 -13.31 5.20
C GLU A 128 -18.62 -13.83 5.87
N SER A 129 -18.73 -14.77 6.79
CA SER A 129 -17.57 -15.28 7.57
C SER A 129 -16.40 -15.77 6.68
N HIS A 130 -16.70 -16.42 5.55
CA HIS A 130 -15.67 -16.91 4.61
C HIS A 130 -14.94 -15.78 3.86
N GLN A 131 -15.56 -14.62 3.74
CA GLN A 131 -14.99 -13.42 3.09
C GLN A 131 -14.16 -12.57 4.06
N GLN A 132 -14.33 -12.74 5.37
CA GLN A 132 -13.61 -12.00 6.39
C GLN A 132 -12.15 -12.49 6.51
N PHE A 133 -11.25 -11.61 6.94
CA PHE A 133 -9.96 -12.03 7.43
C PHE A 133 -10.10 -12.65 8.82
N ASN A 134 -9.50 -13.83 9.02
CA ASN A 134 -9.54 -14.52 10.30
C ASN A 134 -8.59 -13.85 11.30
N LEU A 135 -9.03 -12.74 11.88
CA LEU A 135 -8.29 -11.96 12.87
C LEU A 135 -9.04 -12.01 14.21
N SER A 136 -8.33 -12.27 15.30
CA SER A 136 -8.86 -12.00 16.63
C SER A 136 -9.10 -10.49 16.81
N GLU A 137 -9.88 -10.12 17.81
CA GLU A 137 -10.11 -8.71 18.14
C GLU A 137 -8.80 -7.99 18.45
N GLU A 138 -7.89 -8.63 19.19
CA GLU A 138 -6.56 -8.09 19.51
C GLU A 138 -5.73 -7.87 18.25
N GLN A 139 -5.68 -8.85 17.34
CA GLN A 139 -4.95 -8.75 16.08
C GLN A 139 -5.51 -7.64 15.19
N ARG A 140 -6.85 -7.53 15.12
CA ARG A 140 -7.51 -6.46 14.37
C ARG A 140 -7.20 -5.09 14.95
N ASN A 141 -7.25 -4.94 16.28
CA ASN A 141 -6.93 -3.69 16.96
C ASN A 141 -5.46 -3.30 16.74
N PHE A 142 -4.53 -4.26 16.80
CA PHE A 142 -3.12 -4.03 16.45
C PHE A 142 -2.95 -3.57 15.00
N LEU A 143 -3.63 -4.23 14.04
CA LEU A 143 -3.58 -3.85 12.62
C LEU A 143 -4.12 -2.43 12.41
N LEU A 144 -5.28 -2.11 12.97
CA LEU A 144 -5.87 -0.77 12.87
C LEU A 144 -4.98 0.30 13.51
N LYS A 145 -4.36 -0.01 14.67
CA LYS A 145 -3.36 0.89 15.27
C LYS A 145 -2.19 1.11 14.32
N SER A 146 -1.61 0.03 13.76
CA SER A 146 -0.50 0.11 12.81
C SER A 146 -0.85 0.94 11.57
N MET A 147 -2.04 0.73 10.99
CA MET A 147 -2.49 1.47 9.80
C MET A 147 -2.58 2.98 10.01
N ARG A 148 -2.89 3.44 11.21
CA ARG A 148 -2.99 4.87 11.53
C ARG A 148 -1.72 5.47 12.12
N SER A 149 -0.71 4.66 12.44
CA SER A 149 0.52 5.13 13.07
C SER A 149 1.23 6.18 12.21
N LEU A 150 1.79 7.16 12.90
CA LEU A 150 2.65 8.19 12.32
C LEU A 150 4.12 7.78 12.47
N PRO A 151 5.03 8.24 11.61
CA PRO A 151 6.45 7.86 11.69
C PRO A 151 7.07 8.06 13.07
N LYS A 152 6.80 9.19 13.73
CA LYS A 152 7.28 9.48 15.09
C LYS A 152 6.80 8.51 16.18
N GLU A 153 5.64 7.87 15.98
CA GLU A 153 5.08 6.92 16.95
C GLU A 153 5.78 5.56 16.89
N VAL A 154 6.54 5.32 15.82
CA VAL A 154 7.33 4.10 15.60
C VAL A 154 8.84 4.37 15.60
N GLY A 155 9.26 5.54 16.12
CA GLY A 155 10.66 5.85 16.42
C GLY A 155 11.43 6.57 15.31
N TYR A 156 10.78 7.03 14.24
CA TYR A 156 11.44 7.79 13.18
C TYR A 156 11.57 9.29 13.53
N ASP A 157 12.67 9.93 13.12
CA ASP A 157 12.88 11.37 13.30
C ASP A 157 11.86 12.16 12.46
N SER A 158 11.08 13.01 13.13
CA SER A 158 10.03 13.81 12.48
C SER A 158 10.55 14.95 11.61
N LYS A 159 11.85 15.25 11.62
CA LYS A 159 12.47 16.18 10.65
C LYS A 159 12.58 15.56 9.27
N GLU A 160 12.89 14.26 9.22
CA GLU A 160 13.00 13.49 7.98
C GLU A 160 11.64 12.86 7.61
N TYR A 161 10.96 12.27 8.62
CA TYR A 161 9.69 11.57 8.46
C TYR A 161 8.56 12.33 9.16
N TYR A 162 8.02 13.35 8.52
CA TYR A 162 6.92 14.15 9.06
C TYR A 162 5.60 13.37 9.12
N ASP A 163 4.60 13.86 9.85
CA ASP A 163 3.34 13.15 10.12
C ASP A 163 2.63 12.64 8.85
N SER A 164 2.68 13.42 7.76
CA SER A 164 2.03 13.07 6.49
C SER A 164 2.92 12.29 5.52
N TYR A 165 4.11 11.84 5.91
CA TYR A 165 5.03 11.10 5.05
C TYR A 165 4.37 9.91 4.34
N GLY A 166 3.54 9.15 5.05
CA GLY A 166 2.73 8.04 4.52
C GLY A 166 1.22 8.32 4.53
N LYS A 167 0.77 9.59 4.44
CA LYS A 167 -0.63 10.01 4.51
C LYS A 167 -0.89 11.06 3.44
N PHE A 168 -1.11 10.64 2.18
CA PHE A 168 -1.17 11.58 1.06
C PHE A 168 -2.48 12.38 1.03
N PHE A 169 -3.62 11.75 1.32
CA PHE A 169 -4.89 12.48 1.38
C PHE A 169 -4.91 13.50 2.51
N LEU A 170 -5.52 14.64 2.26
CA LEU A 170 -5.72 15.79 3.18
C LEU A 170 -4.42 16.54 3.54
N PHE A 171 -3.34 15.84 3.87
CA PHE A 171 -2.19 16.43 4.53
C PHE A 171 -0.86 16.21 3.78
N GLY A 172 -0.82 15.46 2.68
CA GLY A 172 0.40 15.10 1.96
C GLY A 172 1.21 16.30 1.47
N ASP A 173 0.57 17.43 1.18
CA ASP A 173 1.20 18.69 0.79
C ASP A 173 1.70 19.54 1.97
N SER A 174 1.71 19.01 3.20
CA SER A 174 2.09 19.74 4.41
C SER A 174 2.99 18.92 5.31
N LYS A 175 4.08 19.54 5.78
CA LYS A 175 4.96 18.97 6.82
C LYS A 175 4.50 19.30 8.24
N LYS A 176 3.37 20.02 8.40
CA LYS A 176 2.82 20.34 9.72
C LYS A 176 2.22 19.09 10.37
N PRO A 177 2.19 19.02 11.71
CA PRO A 177 1.53 17.92 12.41
C PRO A 177 0.07 17.74 11.98
N ILE A 178 -0.35 16.50 11.80
CA ILE A 178 -1.75 16.16 11.54
C ILE A 178 -2.59 16.46 12.79
N PRO A 179 -3.70 17.22 12.69
CA PRO A 179 -4.55 17.53 13.83
C PRO A 179 -5.11 16.24 14.47
N LYS A 180 -5.08 16.16 15.81
CA LYS A 180 -5.40 14.95 16.59
C LYS A 180 -6.83 14.41 16.37
N GLN A 181 -7.76 15.24 15.89
CA GLN A 181 -9.11 14.79 15.57
C GLN A 181 -9.19 13.89 14.33
N PHE A 182 -8.19 13.95 13.44
CA PHE A 182 -8.13 13.07 12.27
C PHE A 182 -7.45 11.75 12.60
N LYS A 183 -8.08 10.65 12.18
CA LYS A 183 -7.46 9.33 12.14
C LYS A 183 -7.51 8.84 10.70
N ILE A 184 -6.36 8.47 10.17
CA ILE A 184 -6.19 8.02 8.78
C ILE A 184 -5.63 6.61 8.81
N TYR A 185 -6.49 5.63 8.52
CA TYR A 185 -6.15 4.23 8.42
C TYR A 185 -5.86 3.91 6.97
N ASN A 186 -4.59 3.88 6.60
CA ASN A 186 -4.26 3.79 5.17
C ASN A 186 -3.01 2.97 4.87
N LYS A 187 -2.82 2.72 3.58
CA LYS A 187 -1.55 2.30 3.00
C LYS A 187 -1.33 3.07 1.70
N VAL A 188 -0.18 3.71 1.63
CA VAL A 188 0.30 4.35 0.39
C VAL A 188 1.19 3.41 -0.41
N GLY A 189 1.33 3.70 -1.68
CA GLY A 189 2.32 3.10 -2.56
C GLY A 189 2.74 4.08 -3.65
N TYR A 190 4.01 4.02 -4.04
CA TYR A 190 4.49 4.70 -5.23
C TYR A 190 5.60 3.90 -5.90
N ALA A 191 5.49 3.77 -7.19
CA ALA A 191 6.49 3.15 -8.05
C ALA A 191 6.20 3.48 -9.52
N TYR A 192 7.24 3.58 -10.33
CA TYR A 192 7.11 3.77 -11.78
C TYR A 192 6.22 4.98 -12.15
N GLY A 193 6.37 6.08 -11.45
CA GLY A 193 5.55 7.29 -11.65
C GLY A 193 4.11 7.18 -11.14
N THR A 194 3.69 6.04 -10.59
CA THR A 194 2.34 5.86 -10.04
C THR A 194 2.34 6.09 -8.55
N LEU A 195 1.42 6.93 -8.08
CA LEU A 195 1.10 7.14 -6.67
C LEU A 195 -0.29 6.59 -6.37
N THR A 196 -0.43 5.98 -5.20
CA THR A 196 -1.72 5.47 -4.70
C THR A 196 -1.83 5.77 -3.21
N ASP A 197 -3.01 6.17 -2.76
CA ASP A 197 -3.41 6.11 -1.34
C ASP A 197 -4.76 5.41 -1.23
N CYS A 198 -4.86 4.51 -0.26
CA CYS A 198 -6.06 3.77 0.07
C CYS A 198 -6.33 3.99 1.55
N ALA A 199 -7.34 4.79 1.89
CA ALA A 199 -7.56 5.29 3.24
C ALA A 199 -9.01 5.22 3.71
N TYR A 200 -9.20 4.82 4.98
CA TYR A 200 -10.39 5.17 5.76
C TYR A 200 -10.03 6.33 6.68
N ILE A 201 -10.77 7.41 6.57
CA ILE A 201 -10.49 8.69 7.22
C ILE A 201 -11.64 9.05 8.14
N THR A 202 -11.34 9.45 9.38
CA THR A 202 -12.34 9.93 10.35
C THR A 202 -11.91 11.26 10.94
N ASP A 203 -12.90 12.14 11.20
CA ASP A 203 -12.74 13.38 11.96
C ASP A 203 -13.68 13.34 13.18
N SER A 204 -13.12 13.12 14.37
CA SER A 204 -13.88 13.01 15.62
C SER A 204 -14.58 14.32 16.03
N LYS A 205 -14.14 15.49 15.52
CA LYS A 205 -14.74 16.79 15.81
C LYS A 205 -16.03 17.04 15.03
N THR A 206 -16.12 16.53 13.81
CA THR A 206 -17.27 16.76 12.93
C THR A 206 -18.14 15.52 12.76
N GLY A 207 -17.63 14.33 13.10
CA GLY A 207 -18.27 13.04 12.87
C GLY A 207 -18.16 12.57 11.40
N VAL A 208 -17.43 13.29 10.56
CA VAL A 208 -17.21 12.88 9.16
C VAL A 208 -16.33 11.63 9.11
N GLU A 209 -16.78 10.65 8.35
CA GLU A 209 -15.98 9.45 8.02
C GLU A 209 -16.25 9.00 6.60
N PHE A 210 -15.22 8.53 5.91
CA PHE A 210 -15.31 8.02 4.54
C PHE A 210 -14.13 7.14 4.16
N ILE A 211 -14.32 6.29 3.15
CA ILE A 211 -13.23 5.61 2.47
C ILE A 211 -12.93 6.37 1.18
N LEU A 212 -11.66 6.63 0.93
CA LEU A 212 -11.16 7.22 -0.32
C LEU A 212 -10.00 6.39 -0.84
N ILE A 213 -10.03 6.08 -2.12
CA ILE A 213 -8.94 5.39 -2.80
C ILE A 213 -8.74 6.08 -4.15
N ALA A 214 -7.51 6.46 -4.41
CA ALA A 214 -7.14 7.05 -5.69
C ALA A 214 -5.73 6.67 -6.09
N THR A 215 -5.51 6.63 -7.39
CA THR A 215 -4.20 6.44 -8.00
C THR A 215 -4.01 7.47 -9.10
N ILE A 216 -2.79 7.98 -9.24
CA ILE A 216 -2.39 8.91 -10.29
C ILE A 216 -1.05 8.48 -10.88
N LEU A 217 -0.88 8.63 -12.19
CA LEU A 217 0.38 8.44 -12.88
C LEU A 217 0.98 9.81 -13.19
N VAL A 218 2.18 10.06 -12.69
CA VAL A 218 2.98 11.28 -12.90
C VAL A 218 4.34 10.89 -13.49
N ASN A 219 4.36 10.71 -14.79
CA ASN A 219 5.54 10.33 -15.59
C ASN A 219 5.51 11.09 -16.92
N ASP A 220 5.93 12.36 -16.87
CA ASP A 220 5.80 13.31 -17.97
C ASP A 220 6.65 12.90 -19.17
N ASN A 221 7.86 12.42 -18.95
CA ASN A 221 8.79 12.01 -20.01
C ASN A 221 8.45 10.62 -20.59
N GLN A 222 7.47 9.89 -20.02
CA GLN A 222 7.03 8.55 -20.43
C GLN A 222 8.15 7.49 -20.45
N VAL A 223 9.25 7.71 -19.73
CA VAL A 223 10.34 6.76 -19.53
C VAL A 223 10.18 6.14 -18.14
N PHE A 224 10.26 4.82 -18.05
CA PHE A 224 10.18 4.11 -16.78
C PHE A 224 11.56 3.73 -16.23
N ASN A 225 11.69 3.51 -14.93
CA ASN A 225 12.95 3.18 -14.23
C ASN A 225 14.05 4.23 -14.31
N ASP A 226 13.76 5.46 -14.67
CA ASP A 226 14.73 6.56 -14.71
C ASP A 226 14.76 7.37 -13.40
N ASN A 227 13.80 7.11 -12.49
CA ASN A 227 13.59 7.84 -11.24
C ASN A 227 13.22 9.33 -11.42
N ASP A 228 12.81 9.73 -12.62
CA ASP A 228 12.35 11.08 -12.94
C ASP A 228 10.81 11.09 -13.00
N TYR A 229 10.18 11.32 -11.84
CA TYR A 229 8.73 11.31 -11.69
C TYR A 229 8.27 12.51 -10.85
N GLN A 230 7.20 13.15 -11.26
CA GLN A 230 6.65 14.37 -10.63
C GLN A 230 5.84 14.04 -9.34
N TYR A 231 6.41 13.20 -8.45
CA TYR A 231 5.72 12.78 -7.22
C TYR A 231 5.41 13.96 -6.30
N ASP A 232 6.43 14.79 -6.00
CA ASP A 232 6.32 15.88 -5.03
C ASP A 232 5.64 17.11 -5.62
N GLU A 233 5.86 17.38 -6.92
CA GLU A 233 5.34 18.56 -7.60
C GLU A 233 3.87 18.42 -8.01
N LEU A 234 3.44 17.22 -8.39
CA LEU A 234 2.10 16.99 -8.93
C LEU A 234 1.32 15.93 -8.14
N GLY A 235 1.92 14.76 -7.92
CA GLY A 235 1.20 13.59 -7.44
C GLY A 235 0.67 13.73 -6.01
N ILE A 236 1.54 14.04 -5.06
CA ILE A 236 1.19 14.22 -3.65
C ILE A 236 0.27 15.44 -3.45
N PRO A 237 0.53 16.62 -4.06
CA PRO A 237 -0.38 17.75 -4.00
C PRO A 237 -1.77 17.44 -4.56
N PHE A 238 -1.86 16.69 -5.67
CA PHE A 238 -3.14 16.27 -6.23
C PHE A 238 -3.93 15.40 -5.26
N LEU A 239 -3.31 14.35 -4.68
CA LEU A 239 -3.98 13.46 -3.74
C LEU A 239 -4.40 14.20 -2.47
N SER A 240 -3.59 15.13 -1.99
CA SER A 240 -3.94 15.98 -0.85
C SER A 240 -5.15 16.86 -1.14
N ALA A 241 -5.15 17.54 -2.29
CA ALA A 241 -6.27 18.38 -2.73
C ALA A 241 -7.57 17.57 -2.91
N LEU A 242 -7.48 16.39 -3.55
CA LEU A 242 -8.61 15.48 -3.69
C LEU A 242 -9.20 15.09 -2.34
N GLY A 243 -8.35 14.70 -1.38
CA GLY A 243 -8.79 14.39 -0.02
C GLY A 243 -9.52 15.56 0.65
N LYS A 244 -9.00 16.78 0.50
CA LYS A 244 -9.62 18.00 1.04
C LYS A 244 -11.00 18.29 0.43
N GLU A 245 -11.15 18.10 -0.90
CA GLU A 245 -12.43 18.32 -1.58
C GLU A 245 -13.47 17.26 -1.17
N ILE A 246 -13.08 15.97 -1.11
CA ILE A 246 -13.99 14.92 -0.64
C ILE A 246 -14.40 15.14 0.81
N TYR A 247 -13.47 15.52 1.70
CA TYR A 247 -13.81 15.86 3.08
C TYR A 247 -14.81 17.02 3.18
N ARG A 248 -14.62 18.08 2.36
CA ARG A 248 -15.56 19.22 2.30
C ARG A 248 -16.95 18.78 1.83
N PHE A 249 -17.01 17.91 0.82
CA PHE A 249 -18.24 17.34 0.31
C PHE A 249 -18.98 16.51 1.38
N GLU A 250 -18.29 15.59 2.03
CA GLU A 250 -18.86 14.75 3.08
C GLU A 250 -19.34 15.58 4.28
N LYS A 251 -18.60 16.61 4.66
CA LYS A 251 -19.01 17.52 5.72
C LYS A 251 -20.27 18.30 5.38
N LYS A 252 -20.50 18.67 4.11
CA LYS A 252 -21.76 19.28 3.66
C LYS A 252 -22.90 18.27 3.70
N ARG A 253 -22.67 17.06 3.17
CA ARG A 253 -23.66 15.97 3.14
C ARG A 253 -24.19 15.65 4.53
N MET A 254 -23.34 15.54 5.54
CA MET A 254 -23.76 15.30 6.93
C MET A 254 -24.61 16.44 7.54
N ARG A 255 -24.40 17.69 7.12
CA ARG A 255 -25.23 18.81 7.59
C ARG A 255 -26.63 18.82 7.01
N THR A 256 -26.79 18.23 5.83
CA THR A 256 -28.09 18.14 5.12
C THR A 256 -28.94 16.97 5.65
N MET A 257 -28.31 16.00 6.31
CA MET A 257 -28.98 14.81 6.87
C MET A 257 -29.39 14.97 8.35
N LYS A 258 -29.04 16.08 8.99
CA LYS A 258 -29.46 16.49 10.34
C LYS A 258 -30.58 17.52 10.26
#